data_7e87945d32041cc9010b222d39659784
#
_entry.id   7e87945d32041cc9010b222d39659784
#
_cell.length_a   1.000
_cell.length_b   1.000
_cell.length_c   1.000
_cell.angle_alpha   90.00
_cell.angle_beta   90.00
_cell.angle_gamma   90.00
#
_symmetry.space_group_name_H-M   'P 1'
#
loop_
_entity.id
_entity.type
_entity.pdbx_description
1 polymer ?
#
loop_
_entity_poly.entity_id
_entity_poly.type
_entity_poly.pdbx_seq_one_letter_code
_entity_poly.pdbx_strand_id
1 'polypeptide(L)'
;MFFIHHRWMVWVSLIATLVLLVWMMMTTKTSLVPQEDQGAIMVNMSIAPGSTLEENKLIMAKIEKILESTPEIEHYARIAGYGLISGQGASYGSVIIRLKDWDERKGKEHTADAVIARLNAQFHQIKEAQIFSFQTSMIPGYGMGNSIELNMQDKTGGDKTIFYNSVLQFLGALNQRPEIAMAYSSYAMNFPQISVDVDAAKCKRAGISPASVLDVLGSYCGGAYISNYNQFGKVYRVMLQASPEYRLDEQALDNMFVRNGTEMAPISQFVTLKRIMGSEVENRFNLFSAITVNVNPAPGYSTGEVQQVIKEVANQSLPAGYGYEYGGISREEAASGGTQTIFIYAICILLIFLILACLYESFLIPFAVIFSVPFGLMGSFLFAKLFGLENNIYLQTGVIMLIGLLAKTAILITEYAIERRRKGMGIIESATPPPKYVCVLS
;
A
#
# COMPACT_ATOMS: atom_id res chain seq x y z
N MET A 1 -45.17 5.90 25.68
CA MET A 1 -46.52 6.53 25.70
C MET A 1 -46.59 7.82 24.89
N PHE A 2 -45.66 8.76 25.03
CA PHE A 2 -45.67 10.08 24.36
C PHE A 2 -45.69 9.95 22.80
N PHE A 3 -44.81 9.18 22.20
CA PHE A 3 -44.77 8.95 20.76
C PHE A 3 -45.98 8.26 20.16
N ILE A 4 -46.66 7.41 20.92
CA ILE A 4 -47.84 6.68 20.44
C ILE A 4 -49.03 7.63 20.27
N HIS A 5 -49.13 8.68 21.13
CA HIS A 5 -50.17 9.71 21.06
C HIS A 5 -49.89 10.75 19.97
N HIS A 6 -48.61 11.01 19.62
CA HIS A 6 -48.20 12.00 18.65
C HIS A 6 -47.56 11.36 17.43
N ARG A 7 -48.34 10.67 16.59
CA ARG A 7 -47.85 9.87 15.42
C ARG A 7 -46.98 10.67 14.46
N TRP A 8 -47.22 11.99 14.29
CA TRP A 8 -46.40 12.83 13.43
C TRP A 8 -44.95 12.97 13.93
N MET A 9 -44.73 12.90 15.25
CA MET A 9 -43.38 12.98 15.82
C MET A 9 -42.51 11.78 15.47
N VAL A 10 -43.14 10.59 15.25
CA VAL A 10 -42.42 9.41 14.80
C VAL A 10 -41.83 9.64 13.39
N TRP A 11 -42.63 10.22 12.50
CA TRP A 11 -42.17 10.57 11.15
C TRP A 11 -41.09 11.65 11.18
N VAL A 12 -41.25 12.67 11.99
CA VAL A 12 -40.22 13.71 12.17
C VAL A 12 -38.94 13.13 12.72
N SER A 13 -38.98 12.24 13.72
CA SER A 13 -37.80 11.60 14.27
C SER A 13 -37.10 10.68 13.23
N LEU A 14 -37.88 9.93 12.44
CA LEU A 14 -37.34 9.06 11.38
C LEU A 14 -36.65 9.90 10.29
N ILE A 15 -37.30 10.97 9.82
CA ILE A 15 -36.72 11.86 8.81
C ILE A 15 -35.46 12.54 9.35
N ALA A 16 -35.51 13.05 10.59
CA ALA A 16 -34.35 13.67 11.24
C ALA A 16 -33.18 12.68 11.37
N THR A 17 -33.45 11.42 11.75
CA THR A 17 -32.46 10.37 11.85
C THR A 17 -31.85 10.06 10.49
N LEU A 18 -32.66 9.96 9.44
CA LEU A 18 -32.18 9.72 8.07
C LEU A 18 -31.29 10.85 7.57
N VAL A 19 -31.70 12.10 7.75
CA VAL A 19 -30.90 13.26 7.37
C VAL A 19 -29.59 13.29 8.14
N LEU A 20 -29.62 13.04 9.46
CA LEU A 20 -28.41 12.98 10.28
C LEU A 20 -27.50 11.82 9.88
N LEU A 21 -28.04 10.65 9.59
CA LEU A 21 -27.29 9.50 9.10
C LEU A 21 -26.56 9.82 7.80
N VAL A 22 -27.28 10.37 6.81
CA VAL A 22 -26.66 10.75 5.52
C VAL A 22 -25.56 11.79 5.73
N TRP A 23 -25.83 12.81 6.54
CA TRP A 23 -24.83 13.82 6.87
C TRP A 23 -23.59 13.23 7.54
N MET A 24 -23.78 12.30 8.50
CA MET A 24 -22.67 11.60 9.14
C MET A 24 -21.90 10.72 8.16
N MET A 25 -22.59 9.96 7.31
CA MET A 25 -21.92 9.14 6.27
C MET A 25 -21.07 10.00 5.33
N MET A 26 -21.53 11.17 4.94
CA MET A 26 -20.79 12.08 4.05
C MET A 26 -19.62 12.78 4.72
N THR A 27 -19.69 12.99 6.06
CA THR A 27 -18.64 13.70 6.81
C THR A 27 -17.68 12.80 7.57
N THR A 28 -17.92 11.49 7.61
CA THR A 28 -17.00 10.53 8.22
C THR A 28 -15.87 10.22 7.23
N LYS A 29 -14.64 10.30 7.71
CA LYS A 29 -13.44 9.98 6.92
C LYS A 29 -13.49 8.54 6.43
N THR A 30 -12.94 8.29 5.24
CA THR A 30 -12.98 6.99 4.60
C THR A 30 -11.58 6.42 4.45
N SER A 31 -11.43 5.14 4.77
CA SER A 31 -10.26 4.32 4.44
C SER A 31 -10.73 2.90 4.10
N LEU A 32 -9.88 2.10 3.44
CA LEU A 32 -10.25 0.71 3.17
C LEU A 32 -10.01 -0.14 4.41
N VAL A 33 -8.79 -0.12 4.94
CA VAL A 33 -8.39 -0.87 6.14
C VAL A 33 -7.70 0.09 7.10
N PRO A 34 -8.10 0.15 8.37
CA PRO A 34 -7.43 1.01 9.35
C PRO A 34 -6.02 0.51 9.64
N GLN A 35 -5.13 1.43 9.96
CA GLN A 35 -3.78 1.07 10.37
C GLN A 35 -3.80 0.55 11.81
N GLU A 36 -3.26 -0.66 11.99
CA GLU A 36 -3.14 -1.31 13.30
C GLU A 36 -1.67 -1.66 13.55
N ASP A 37 -1.29 -1.71 14.82
CA ASP A 37 0.05 -2.14 15.23
C ASP A 37 0.17 -3.67 15.07
N GLN A 38 0.83 -4.11 13.98
CA GLN A 38 1.06 -5.53 13.70
C GLN A 38 2.26 -6.11 14.45
N GLY A 39 2.98 -5.31 15.23
CA GLY A 39 4.23 -5.73 15.88
C GLY A 39 5.37 -6.03 14.90
N ALA A 40 5.29 -5.54 13.67
CA ALA A 40 6.30 -5.74 12.63
C ALA A 40 6.71 -4.39 12.01
N ILE A 41 8.02 -4.16 11.93
CA ILE A 41 8.61 -2.96 11.32
C ILE A 41 9.57 -3.39 10.23
N MET A 42 9.51 -2.72 9.09
CA MET A 42 10.45 -2.87 7.99
C MET A 42 11.40 -1.67 7.97
N VAL A 43 12.68 -1.94 7.77
CA VAL A 43 13.70 -0.91 7.55
C VAL A 43 14.22 -1.07 6.13
N ASN A 44 14.23 0.01 5.38
CA ASN A 44 14.88 0.08 4.08
C ASN A 44 16.10 0.99 4.17
N MET A 45 17.20 0.52 3.64
CA MET A 45 18.48 1.25 3.58
C MET A 45 18.95 1.36 2.15
N SER A 46 19.40 2.54 1.76
CA SER A 46 20.15 2.75 0.51
C SER A 46 21.40 3.59 0.79
N ILE A 47 22.51 3.17 0.22
CA ILE A 47 23.79 3.88 0.25
C ILE A 47 24.09 4.48 -1.12
N ALA A 48 25.20 5.20 -1.24
CA ALA A 48 25.56 5.82 -2.50
C ALA A 48 25.59 4.81 -3.66
N PRO A 49 25.04 5.17 -4.83
CA PRO A 49 25.06 4.30 -5.99
C PRO A 49 26.48 3.86 -6.36
N GLY A 50 26.66 2.56 -6.63
CA GLY A 50 27.98 1.99 -6.94
C GLY A 50 28.81 1.57 -5.71
N SER A 51 28.30 1.72 -4.50
CA SER A 51 28.94 1.20 -3.28
C SER A 51 29.01 -0.32 -3.27
N THR A 52 30.02 -0.84 -2.55
CA THR A 52 30.25 -2.27 -2.44
C THR A 52 29.35 -2.94 -1.39
N LEU A 53 29.17 -4.26 -1.53
CA LEU A 53 28.42 -5.05 -0.52
C LEU A 53 29.11 -5.04 0.86
N GLU A 54 30.44 -4.91 0.90
CA GLU A 54 31.19 -4.84 2.17
C GLU A 54 30.91 -3.52 2.89
N GLU A 55 30.86 -2.41 2.17
CA GLU A 55 30.46 -1.13 2.74
C GLU A 55 29.03 -1.14 3.26
N ASN A 56 28.12 -1.79 2.50
CA ASN A 56 26.75 -2.04 2.92
C ASN A 56 26.71 -2.78 4.27
N LYS A 57 27.45 -3.88 4.42
CA LYS A 57 27.52 -4.66 5.66
C LYS A 57 28.04 -3.83 6.85
N LEU A 58 29.01 -2.92 6.62
CA LEU A 58 29.52 -2.04 7.68
C LEU A 58 28.43 -1.07 8.18
N ILE A 59 27.65 -0.51 7.28
CA ILE A 59 26.54 0.37 7.65
C ILE A 59 25.42 -0.42 8.33
N MET A 60 25.09 -1.61 7.83
CA MET A 60 24.13 -2.51 8.46
C MET A 60 24.53 -2.85 9.91
N ALA A 61 25.82 -3.01 10.19
CA ALA A 61 26.30 -3.23 11.58
C ALA A 61 26.07 -2.01 12.49
N LYS A 62 26.06 -0.77 11.93
CA LYS A 62 25.68 0.43 12.70
C LYS A 62 24.17 0.42 13.02
N ILE A 63 23.35 -0.02 12.08
CA ILE A 63 21.89 -0.20 12.29
C ILE A 63 21.64 -1.22 13.38
N GLU A 64 22.31 -2.38 13.34
CA GLU A 64 22.17 -3.45 14.35
C GLU A 64 22.40 -2.93 15.77
N LYS A 65 23.44 -2.14 16.00
CA LYS A 65 23.72 -1.56 17.32
C LYS A 65 22.56 -0.69 17.84
N ILE A 66 21.87 0.03 16.96
CA ILE A 66 20.69 0.81 17.32
C ILE A 66 19.54 -0.12 17.68
N LEU A 67 19.31 -1.18 16.88
CA LEU A 67 18.24 -2.15 17.12
C LEU A 67 18.44 -2.91 18.44
N GLU A 68 19.66 -3.34 18.72
CA GLU A 68 20.02 -4.04 19.98
C GLU A 68 19.81 -3.16 21.23
N SER A 69 19.91 -1.83 21.08
CA SER A 69 19.65 -0.88 22.15
C SER A 69 18.15 -0.55 22.33
N THR A 70 17.27 -1.07 21.49
CA THR A 70 15.83 -0.77 21.49
C THR A 70 15.06 -1.89 22.20
N PRO A 71 14.53 -1.66 23.41
CA PRO A 71 14.01 -2.72 24.29
C PRO A 71 12.72 -3.38 23.78
N GLU A 72 11.98 -2.72 22.89
CA GLU A 72 10.74 -3.22 22.30
C GLU A 72 10.95 -4.26 21.20
N ILE A 73 12.19 -4.40 20.70
CA ILE A 73 12.52 -5.35 19.63
C ILE A 73 12.74 -6.73 20.27
N GLU A 74 12.07 -7.73 19.72
CA GLU A 74 12.24 -9.13 20.12
C GLU A 74 13.26 -9.82 19.23
N HIS A 75 13.05 -9.73 17.90
CA HIS A 75 13.91 -10.33 16.90
C HIS A 75 14.04 -9.42 15.69
N TYR A 76 15.17 -9.54 14.99
CA TYR A 76 15.34 -8.90 13.68
C TYR A 76 16.14 -9.80 12.73
N ALA A 77 15.89 -9.62 11.44
CA ALA A 77 16.65 -10.26 10.36
C ALA A 77 17.15 -9.20 9.40
N ARG A 78 18.45 -9.17 9.15
CA ARG A 78 19.07 -8.25 8.18
C ARG A 78 19.33 -8.93 6.85
N ILE A 79 19.15 -8.20 5.77
CA ILE A 79 19.39 -8.66 4.40
C ILE A 79 20.27 -7.60 3.71
N ALA A 80 21.53 -7.92 3.48
CA ALA A 80 22.45 -7.07 2.73
C ALA A 80 22.36 -7.39 1.22
N GLY A 81 22.39 -6.37 0.38
CA GLY A 81 22.28 -6.53 -1.07
C GLY A 81 20.84 -6.64 -1.59
N TYR A 82 19.86 -6.38 -0.74
CA TYR A 82 18.45 -6.34 -1.13
C TYR A 82 17.69 -5.26 -0.37
N GLY A 83 17.11 -4.32 -1.10
CA GLY A 83 16.19 -3.31 -0.59
C GLY A 83 14.75 -3.74 -0.82
N LEU A 84 13.89 -3.54 0.16
CA LEU A 84 12.46 -3.88 0.06
C LEU A 84 11.75 -3.08 -1.04
N ILE A 85 12.20 -1.84 -1.29
CA ILE A 85 11.61 -0.93 -2.26
C ILE A 85 12.38 -0.95 -3.57
N SER A 86 13.73 -0.95 -3.50
CA SER A 86 14.61 -0.81 -4.66
C SER A 86 14.98 -2.14 -5.33
N GLY A 87 14.70 -3.28 -4.67
CA GLY A 87 15.05 -4.60 -5.18
C GLY A 87 16.49 -4.99 -4.92
N GLN A 88 17.07 -5.81 -5.80
CA GLN A 88 18.40 -6.38 -5.64
C GLN A 88 19.48 -5.40 -6.09
N GLY A 89 20.52 -5.18 -5.26
CA GLY A 89 21.67 -4.35 -5.58
C GLY A 89 22.60 -4.19 -4.38
N ALA A 90 23.90 -4.10 -4.59
CA ALA A 90 24.91 -3.99 -3.53
C ALA A 90 24.72 -2.75 -2.65
N SER A 91 24.14 -1.69 -3.21
CA SER A 91 23.85 -0.43 -2.52
C SER A 91 22.60 -0.47 -1.64
N TYR A 92 21.86 -1.57 -1.61
CA TYR A 92 20.62 -1.69 -0.87
C TYR A 92 20.71 -2.68 0.27
N GLY A 93 19.98 -2.40 1.33
CA GLY A 93 19.83 -3.30 2.45
C GLY A 93 18.45 -3.16 3.10
N SER A 94 18.04 -4.19 3.80
CA SER A 94 16.78 -4.18 4.53
C SER A 94 16.89 -4.92 5.86
N VAL A 95 16.04 -4.52 6.80
CA VAL A 95 15.88 -5.24 8.06
C VAL A 95 14.40 -5.46 8.31
N ILE A 96 14.06 -6.67 8.68
CA ILE A 96 12.73 -7.07 9.12
C ILE A 96 12.78 -7.20 10.65
N ILE A 97 11.97 -6.42 11.33
CA ILE A 97 11.96 -6.36 12.80
C ILE A 97 10.63 -6.92 13.29
N ARG A 98 10.71 -7.78 14.30
CA ARG A 98 9.58 -8.23 15.10
C ARG A 98 9.67 -7.55 16.46
N LEU A 99 8.60 -6.85 16.84
CA LEU A 99 8.44 -6.28 18.16
C LEU A 99 7.90 -7.34 19.13
N LYS A 100 8.12 -7.13 20.42
CA LYS A 100 7.52 -7.92 21.51
C LYS A 100 5.99 -7.86 21.44
N ASP A 101 5.33 -8.78 22.08
CA ASP A 101 3.86 -8.82 22.13
C ASP A 101 3.29 -7.56 22.81
N TRP A 102 2.05 -7.21 22.45
CA TRP A 102 1.36 -6.00 22.97
C TRP A 102 1.24 -5.97 24.48
N ASP A 103 1.16 -7.14 25.13
CA ASP A 103 1.10 -7.25 26.60
C ASP A 103 2.40 -6.81 27.28
N GLU A 104 3.53 -6.90 26.58
CA GLU A 104 4.85 -6.46 27.05
C GLU A 104 5.18 -5.02 26.65
N ARG A 105 4.42 -4.43 25.71
CA ARG A 105 4.60 -3.08 25.15
C ARG A 105 3.44 -2.15 25.53
N LYS A 106 3.12 -2.02 26.82
CA LYS A 106 2.02 -1.18 27.30
C LYS A 106 2.43 0.29 27.32
N GLY A 107 1.58 1.17 26.79
CA GLY A 107 1.81 2.61 26.74
C GLY A 107 1.95 3.15 25.33
N LYS A 108 1.59 4.43 25.14
CA LYS A 108 1.64 5.07 23.81
C LYS A 108 3.05 5.22 23.25
N GLU A 109 4.05 5.28 24.10
CA GLU A 109 5.47 5.39 23.76
C GLU A 109 6.08 4.07 23.23
N HIS A 110 5.41 2.94 23.41
CA HIS A 110 5.84 1.61 22.99
C HIS A 110 5.06 1.08 21.78
N THR A 111 4.18 1.89 21.19
CA THR A 111 3.50 1.52 19.95
C THR A 111 4.47 1.44 18.78
N ALA A 112 4.14 0.67 17.74
CA ALA A 112 4.98 0.55 16.55
C ALA A 112 5.31 1.92 15.94
N ASP A 113 4.36 2.85 15.88
CA ASP A 113 4.57 4.19 15.36
C ASP A 113 5.56 5.01 16.20
N ALA A 114 5.47 4.92 17.53
CA ALA A 114 6.40 5.59 18.43
C ALA A 114 7.82 5.01 18.30
N VAL A 115 7.95 3.69 18.18
CA VAL A 115 9.23 3.01 17.93
C VAL A 115 9.81 3.42 16.58
N ILE A 116 9.00 3.47 15.50
CA ILE A 116 9.41 3.95 14.17
C ILE A 116 9.94 5.38 14.23
N ALA A 117 9.21 6.28 14.88
CA ALA A 117 9.63 7.69 15.01
C ALA A 117 11.00 7.79 15.72
N ARG A 118 11.19 7.02 16.80
CA ARG A 118 12.45 6.97 17.55
C ARG A 118 13.59 6.36 16.73
N LEU A 119 13.35 5.25 16.04
CA LEU A 119 14.33 4.62 15.16
C LEU A 119 14.74 5.55 14.03
N ASN A 120 13.80 6.20 13.36
CA ASN A 120 14.10 7.14 12.28
C ASN A 120 14.94 8.32 12.77
N ALA A 121 14.66 8.85 13.96
CA ALA A 121 15.49 9.91 14.57
C ALA A 121 16.93 9.45 14.82
N GLN A 122 17.14 8.20 15.23
CA GLN A 122 18.47 7.61 15.41
C GLN A 122 19.18 7.32 14.10
N PHE A 123 18.44 6.79 13.10
CA PHE A 123 18.97 6.50 11.77
C PHE A 123 19.44 7.75 11.02
N HIS A 124 18.83 8.90 11.26
CA HIS A 124 19.29 10.17 10.72
C HIS A 124 20.71 10.58 11.16
N GLN A 125 21.25 9.95 12.18
CA GLN A 125 22.65 10.17 12.61
C GLN A 125 23.65 9.46 11.68
N ILE A 126 23.23 8.44 10.94
CA ILE A 126 24.03 7.70 9.96
C ILE A 126 23.99 8.47 8.64
N LYS A 127 24.99 9.33 8.40
CA LYS A 127 25.02 10.22 7.23
C LYS A 127 25.38 9.51 5.91
N GLU A 128 25.99 8.33 5.99
CA GLU A 128 26.47 7.57 4.85
C GLU A 128 25.34 6.83 4.11
N ALA A 129 24.15 6.75 4.70
CA ALA A 129 23.03 6.01 4.13
C ALA A 129 21.71 6.77 4.31
N GLN A 130 20.80 6.54 3.39
CA GLN A 130 19.38 6.89 3.56
C GLN A 130 18.68 5.70 4.19
N ILE A 131 18.21 5.85 5.41
CA ILE A 131 17.58 4.78 6.17
C ILE A 131 16.23 5.29 6.68
N PHE A 132 15.20 4.52 6.46
CA PHE A 132 13.88 4.79 7.02
C PHE A 132 13.16 3.50 7.39
N SER A 133 12.39 3.59 8.46
CA SER A 133 11.55 2.50 8.93
C SER A 133 10.07 2.83 8.72
N PHE A 134 9.28 1.79 8.47
CA PHE A 134 7.84 1.88 8.24
C PHE A 134 7.15 0.58 8.67
N GLN A 135 5.84 0.66 8.92
CA GLN A 135 5.04 -0.54 9.18
C GLN A 135 4.75 -1.30 7.88
N THR A 136 4.56 -2.62 7.99
CA THR A 136 4.11 -3.45 6.87
C THR A 136 2.68 -3.08 6.44
N SER A 137 2.34 -3.37 5.19
CA SER A 137 0.95 -3.27 4.74
C SER A 137 0.05 -4.19 5.57
N MET A 138 -1.16 -3.73 5.89
CA MET A 138 -2.16 -4.50 6.65
C MET A 138 -2.59 -5.77 5.92
N ILE A 139 -2.54 -5.78 4.60
CA ILE A 139 -2.85 -6.95 3.78
C ILE A 139 -1.57 -7.40 3.07
N PRO A 140 -1.02 -8.59 3.39
CA PRO A 140 0.16 -9.11 2.71
C PRO A 140 -0.04 -9.20 1.19
N GLY A 141 0.94 -8.73 0.42
CA GLY A 141 0.89 -8.72 -1.05
C GLY A 141 0.29 -7.46 -1.68
N TYR A 142 -0.26 -6.55 -0.89
CA TYR A 142 -0.83 -5.29 -1.38
C TYR A 142 0.06 -4.08 -1.02
N GLY A 143 1.28 -4.06 -1.51
CA GLY A 143 2.23 -2.98 -1.27
C GLY A 143 3.16 -3.23 -0.08
N MET A 144 4.10 -2.33 0.13
CA MET A 144 5.17 -2.46 1.14
C MET A 144 4.91 -1.71 2.43
N GLY A 145 3.88 -0.88 2.48
CA GLY A 145 3.56 -0.05 3.65
C GLY A 145 2.16 0.52 3.55
N ASN A 146 1.85 1.44 4.44
CA ASN A 146 0.55 2.10 4.53
C ASN A 146 0.47 3.40 3.68
N SER A 147 1.43 3.62 2.77
CA SER A 147 1.42 4.73 1.84
C SER A 147 0.47 4.48 0.67
N ILE A 148 -0.08 5.55 0.12
CA ILE A 148 -0.80 5.50 -1.15
C ILE A 148 0.23 5.31 -2.25
N GLU A 149 0.16 4.18 -2.96
CA GLU A 149 1.05 3.85 -4.06
C GLU A 149 0.47 4.34 -5.38
N LEU A 150 1.29 5.06 -6.13
CA LEU A 150 0.97 5.56 -7.48
C LEU A 150 2.03 5.06 -8.45
N ASN A 151 1.61 4.47 -9.56
CA ASN A 151 2.46 4.14 -10.68
C ASN A 151 2.28 5.22 -11.74
N MET A 152 3.20 6.21 -11.76
CA MET A 152 3.25 7.25 -12.78
C MET A 152 3.67 6.63 -14.10
N GLN A 153 2.92 6.87 -15.17
CA GLN A 153 3.12 6.21 -16.48
C GLN A 153 3.50 7.21 -17.55
N ASP A 154 4.53 6.86 -18.32
CA ASP A 154 4.81 7.52 -19.61
C ASP A 154 4.09 6.77 -20.75
N LYS A 155 3.06 7.40 -21.29
CA LYS A 155 2.28 6.88 -22.43
C LYS A 155 2.80 7.42 -23.78
N THR A 156 3.80 8.31 -23.74
CA THR A 156 4.38 8.91 -24.96
C THR A 156 5.53 8.08 -25.54
N GLY A 157 6.22 7.30 -24.68
CA GLY A 157 7.45 6.60 -25.05
C GLY A 157 8.62 7.53 -25.37
N GLY A 158 8.58 8.76 -24.81
CA GLY A 158 9.57 9.81 -25.04
C GLY A 158 10.85 9.68 -24.18
N ASP A 159 11.53 10.82 -24.00
CA ASP A 159 12.76 10.90 -23.21
C ASP A 159 12.46 10.67 -21.72
N LYS A 160 13.14 9.70 -21.14
CA LYS A 160 13.01 9.33 -19.72
C LYS A 160 13.37 10.45 -18.76
N THR A 161 14.30 11.33 -19.16
CA THR A 161 14.71 12.48 -18.35
C THR A 161 13.59 13.49 -18.22
N ILE A 162 12.84 13.72 -19.32
CA ILE A 162 11.69 14.62 -19.31
C ILE A 162 10.59 14.04 -18.42
N PHE A 163 10.32 12.74 -18.56
CA PHE A 163 9.36 12.05 -17.72
C PHE A 163 9.74 12.12 -16.23
N TYR A 164 10.99 11.81 -15.88
CA TYR A 164 11.50 11.91 -14.51
C TYR A 164 11.35 13.31 -13.93
N ASN A 165 11.72 14.34 -14.68
CA ASN A 165 11.55 15.73 -14.24
C ASN A 165 10.08 16.11 -14.02
N SER A 166 9.17 15.60 -14.85
CA SER A 166 7.73 15.80 -14.66
C SER A 166 7.23 15.13 -13.38
N VAL A 167 7.74 13.93 -13.06
CA VAL A 167 7.44 13.25 -11.78
C VAL A 167 7.99 14.03 -10.59
N LEU A 168 9.21 14.58 -10.68
CA LEU A 168 9.77 15.44 -9.61
C LEU A 168 8.93 16.71 -9.38
N GLN A 169 8.43 17.34 -10.44
CA GLN A 169 7.53 18.48 -10.32
C GLN A 169 6.21 18.09 -9.66
N PHE A 170 5.64 16.95 -10.04
CA PHE A 170 4.44 16.41 -9.41
C PHE A 170 4.66 16.11 -7.92
N LEU A 171 5.78 15.47 -7.56
CA LEU A 171 6.17 15.26 -6.16
C LEU A 171 6.31 16.57 -5.38
N GLY A 172 6.93 17.58 -6.00
CA GLY A 172 7.05 18.91 -5.42
C GLY A 172 5.68 19.56 -5.13
N ALA A 173 4.75 19.45 -6.09
CA ALA A 173 3.39 19.96 -5.93
C ALA A 173 2.60 19.21 -4.85
N LEU A 174 2.76 17.88 -4.75
CA LEU A 174 2.14 17.09 -3.68
C LEU A 174 2.68 17.49 -2.30
N ASN A 175 3.99 17.65 -2.16
CA ASN A 175 4.61 18.01 -0.87
C ASN A 175 4.28 19.43 -0.39
N GLN A 176 3.67 20.28 -1.22
CA GLN A 176 3.17 21.59 -0.82
C GLN A 176 1.76 21.54 -0.21
N ARG A 177 1.09 20.40 -0.27
CA ARG A 177 -0.28 20.25 0.22
C ARG A 177 -0.28 19.88 1.71
N PRO A 178 -1.10 20.53 2.55
CA PRO A 178 -1.16 20.25 3.99
C PRO A 178 -1.71 18.86 4.33
N GLU A 179 -2.45 18.25 3.41
CA GLU A 179 -3.01 16.91 3.56
C GLU A 179 -1.96 15.80 3.42
N ILE A 180 -0.77 16.13 2.91
CA ILE A 180 0.30 15.18 2.59
C ILE A 180 1.47 15.41 3.55
N ALA A 181 1.84 14.38 4.30
CA ALA A 181 3.02 14.42 5.17
C ALA A 181 4.31 14.35 4.35
N MET A 182 4.35 13.45 3.37
CA MET A 182 5.49 13.25 2.48
C MET A 182 5.08 12.48 1.23
N ALA A 183 5.46 12.98 0.07
CA ALA A 183 5.42 12.26 -1.20
C ALA A 183 6.84 12.03 -1.70
N TYR A 184 7.18 10.79 -2.03
CA TYR A 184 8.54 10.41 -2.43
C TYR A 184 8.53 9.27 -3.47
N SER A 185 9.67 9.14 -4.16
CA SER A 185 9.96 8.01 -5.03
C SER A 185 11.36 7.48 -4.73
N SER A 186 11.55 6.17 -4.81
CA SER A 186 12.88 5.54 -4.75
C SER A 186 13.60 5.55 -6.11
N TYR A 187 12.90 5.90 -7.18
CA TYR A 187 13.48 5.99 -8.50
C TYR A 187 14.41 7.22 -8.61
N ALA A 188 15.61 7.01 -9.09
CA ALA A 188 16.59 8.06 -9.29
C ALA A 188 17.36 7.82 -10.60
N MET A 189 17.76 8.92 -11.25
CA MET A 189 18.57 8.90 -12.48
C MET A 189 20.02 9.34 -12.22
N ASN A 190 20.53 9.05 -11.04
CA ASN A 190 21.89 9.42 -10.59
C ASN A 190 22.83 8.23 -10.45
N PHE A 191 22.47 7.07 -10.99
CA PHE A 191 23.33 5.90 -10.96
C PHE A 191 24.44 6.04 -12.01
N PRO A 192 25.72 6.00 -11.64
CA PRO A 192 26.82 6.11 -12.59
C PRO A 192 26.91 4.84 -13.44
N GLN A 193 26.88 5.01 -14.74
CA GLN A 193 26.90 3.94 -15.73
C GLN A 193 27.95 4.22 -16.80
N ILE A 194 28.44 3.17 -17.42
CA ILE A 194 29.29 3.24 -18.60
C ILE A 194 28.50 2.71 -19.79
N SER A 195 28.15 3.58 -20.71
CA SER A 195 27.55 3.18 -21.98
C SER A 195 28.63 2.61 -22.90
N VAL A 196 28.36 1.44 -23.42
CA VAL A 196 29.23 0.72 -24.35
C VAL A 196 28.66 0.85 -25.75
N ASP A 197 29.34 1.56 -26.61
CA ASP A 197 28.98 1.71 -28.03
C ASP A 197 29.92 0.85 -28.88
N VAL A 198 29.37 -0.14 -29.58
CA VAL A 198 30.12 -1.08 -30.43
C VAL A 198 30.12 -0.58 -31.86
N ASP A 199 31.31 -0.33 -32.42
CA ASP A 199 31.47 0.04 -33.83
C ASP A 199 31.21 -1.19 -34.73
N ALA A 200 29.96 -1.34 -35.15
CA ALA A 200 29.54 -2.44 -36.01
C ALA A 200 30.26 -2.46 -37.36
N ALA A 201 30.71 -1.30 -37.87
CA ALA A 201 31.47 -1.23 -39.14
C ALA A 201 32.87 -1.77 -38.99
N LYS A 202 33.56 -1.45 -37.87
CA LYS A 202 34.89 -2.06 -37.57
C LYS A 202 34.77 -3.56 -37.31
N CYS A 203 33.77 -4.00 -36.55
CA CYS A 203 33.53 -5.42 -36.31
C CYS A 203 33.34 -6.18 -37.63
N LYS A 204 32.49 -5.68 -38.53
CA LYS A 204 32.24 -6.32 -39.83
C LYS A 204 33.50 -6.40 -40.70
N ARG A 205 34.31 -5.33 -40.72
CA ARG A 205 35.60 -5.35 -41.45
C ARG A 205 36.59 -6.37 -40.90
N ALA A 206 36.56 -6.55 -39.59
CA ALA A 206 37.40 -7.57 -38.91
C ALA A 206 36.81 -9.00 -38.95
N GLY A 207 35.61 -9.19 -39.52
CA GLY A 207 34.95 -10.51 -39.55
C GLY A 207 34.36 -10.94 -38.19
N ILE A 208 34.19 -10.01 -37.26
CA ILE A 208 33.70 -10.25 -35.89
C ILE A 208 32.25 -9.81 -35.78
N SER A 209 31.42 -10.60 -35.08
CA SER A 209 30.06 -10.20 -34.76
C SER A 209 30.06 -9.15 -33.61
N PRO A 210 29.31 -8.05 -33.69
CA PRO A 210 29.11 -7.16 -32.56
C PRO A 210 28.57 -7.87 -31.32
N ALA A 211 27.72 -8.89 -31.51
CA ALA A 211 27.22 -9.72 -30.41
C ALA A 211 28.34 -10.44 -29.67
N SER A 212 29.34 -11.00 -30.40
CA SER A 212 30.49 -11.68 -29.78
C SER A 212 31.31 -10.71 -28.90
N VAL A 213 31.43 -9.45 -29.29
CA VAL A 213 32.11 -8.41 -28.48
C VAL A 213 31.35 -8.15 -27.19
N LEU A 214 30.03 -8.01 -27.28
CA LEU A 214 29.17 -7.80 -26.12
C LEU A 214 29.12 -9.04 -25.19
N ASP A 215 29.11 -10.25 -25.76
CA ASP A 215 29.13 -11.51 -25.00
C ASP A 215 30.42 -11.68 -24.19
N VAL A 216 31.56 -11.31 -24.78
CA VAL A 216 32.86 -11.31 -24.07
C VAL A 216 32.81 -10.29 -22.93
N LEU A 217 32.41 -9.05 -23.20
CA LEU A 217 32.33 -8.01 -22.18
C LEU A 217 31.36 -8.41 -21.06
N GLY A 218 30.19 -8.92 -21.42
CA GLY A 218 29.20 -9.42 -20.47
C GLY A 218 29.72 -10.54 -19.58
N SER A 219 30.46 -11.50 -20.18
CA SER A 219 31.05 -12.62 -19.44
C SER A 219 32.18 -12.19 -18.49
N TYR A 220 33.03 -11.26 -18.91
CA TYR A 220 34.13 -10.74 -18.10
C TYR A 220 33.61 -9.89 -16.94
N CYS A 221 32.73 -8.93 -17.21
CA CYS A 221 32.25 -7.98 -16.23
C CYS A 221 31.04 -8.50 -15.42
N GLY A 222 30.05 -9.06 -16.11
CA GLY A 222 28.79 -9.51 -15.48
C GLY A 222 28.82 -10.95 -14.99
N GLY A 223 29.68 -11.77 -15.58
CA GLY A 223 29.76 -13.20 -15.34
C GLY A 223 28.84 -14.04 -16.24
N ALA A 224 29.36 -15.16 -16.72
CA ALA A 224 28.63 -16.14 -17.51
C ALA A 224 28.14 -17.28 -16.63
N TYR A 225 26.86 -17.58 -16.71
CA TYR A 225 26.32 -18.81 -16.12
C TYR A 225 26.71 -20.01 -16.99
N ILE A 226 27.45 -20.96 -16.40
CA ILE A 226 27.98 -22.11 -17.12
C ILE A 226 27.17 -23.37 -16.83
N SER A 227 26.90 -23.66 -15.55
CA SER A 227 26.28 -24.91 -15.13
C SER A 227 25.71 -24.82 -13.73
N ASN A 228 25.07 -25.90 -13.30
CA ASN A 228 24.71 -26.15 -11.92
C ASN A 228 25.41 -27.38 -11.38
N TYR A 229 25.66 -27.42 -10.07
CA TYR A 229 25.97 -28.66 -9.38
C TYR A 229 25.09 -28.79 -8.11
N ASN A 230 24.82 -30.04 -7.73
CA ASN A 230 24.02 -30.36 -6.58
C ASN A 230 24.92 -30.81 -5.42
N GLN A 231 24.78 -30.15 -4.28
CA GLN A 231 25.49 -30.51 -3.04
C GLN A 231 24.64 -30.18 -1.83
N PHE A 232 24.69 -31.03 -0.82
CA PHE A 232 23.91 -30.87 0.41
C PHE A 232 22.38 -30.68 0.21
N GLY A 233 21.83 -31.33 -0.82
CA GLY A 233 20.41 -31.19 -1.16
C GLY A 233 20.01 -29.84 -1.76
N LYS A 234 20.98 -29.00 -2.14
CA LYS A 234 20.78 -27.69 -2.78
C LYS A 234 21.43 -27.63 -4.15
N VAL A 235 20.88 -26.81 -5.01
CA VAL A 235 21.41 -26.52 -6.35
C VAL A 235 22.25 -25.24 -6.29
N TYR A 236 23.52 -25.35 -6.67
CA TYR A 236 24.46 -24.24 -6.75
C TYR A 236 24.75 -23.89 -8.20
N ARG A 237 24.74 -22.59 -8.52
CA ARG A 237 25.09 -22.07 -9.84
C ARG A 237 26.60 -21.93 -9.97
N VAL A 238 27.15 -22.39 -11.09
CA VAL A 238 28.55 -22.18 -11.47
C VAL A 238 28.61 -20.96 -12.37
N MET A 239 29.24 -19.88 -11.88
CA MET A 239 29.43 -18.63 -12.61
C MET A 239 30.90 -18.47 -12.96
N LEU A 240 31.18 -18.11 -14.22
CA LEU A 240 32.51 -17.74 -14.69
C LEU A 240 32.59 -16.23 -14.85
N GLN A 241 33.55 -15.59 -14.21
CA GLN A 241 33.75 -14.14 -14.25
C GLN A 241 35.25 -13.85 -14.15
N ALA A 242 35.70 -12.73 -14.74
CA ALA A 242 37.06 -12.27 -14.54
C ALA A 242 37.34 -11.90 -13.09
N SER A 243 38.57 -12.15 -12.62
CA SER A 243 39.00 -11.63 -11.32
C SER A 243 38.87 -10.10 -11.28
N PRO A 244 38.60 -9.49 -10.10
CA PRO A 244 38.38 -8.06 -9.99
C PRO A 244 39.46 -7.19 -10.63
N GLU A 245 40.73 -7.59 -10.50
CA GLU A 245 41.91 -6.90 -11.07
C GLU A 245 41.85 -6.72 -12.60
N TYR A 246 41.16 -7.62 -13.32
CA TYR A 246 41.01 -7.59 -14.78
C TYR A 246 39.70 -6.87 -15.24
N ARG A 247 38.96 -6.22 -14.35
CA ARG A 247 37.71 -5.52 -14.67
C ARG A 247 37.46 -4.26 -13.84
N LEU A 248 38.55 -3.69 -13.23
CA LEU A 248 38.43 -2.54 -12.34
C LEU A 248 38.16 -1.21 -13.06
N ASP A 249 38.74 -1.04 -14.24
CA ASP A 249 38.75 0.23 -14.96
C ASP A 249 38.54 0.05 -16.48
N GLU A 250 38.48 1.19 -17.17
CA GLU A 250 38.33 1.21 -18.64
C GLU A 250 39.53 0.60 -19.36
N GLN A 251 40.72 0.58 -18.76
CA GLN A 251 41.94 -0.01 -19.35
C GLN A 251 41.87 -1.55 -19.36
N ALA A 252 41.04 -2.13 -18.51
CA ALA A 252 40.81 -3.56 -18.49
C ALA A 252 40.30 -4.11 -19.85
N LEU A 253 39.68 -3.28 -20.70
CA LEU A 253 39.25 -3.67 -22.05
C LEU A 253 40.39 -4.10 -22.96
N ASP A 254 41.59 -3.60 -22.76
CA ASP A 254 42.78 -3.99 -23.53
C ASP A 254 43.19 -5.43 -23.26
N ASN A 255 42.82 -5.99 -22.12
CA ASN A 255 43.09 -7.36 -21.68
C ASN A 255 41.90 -8.31 -21.95
N MET A 256 40.84 -7.85 -22.56
CA MET A 256 39.71 -8.67 -22.96
C MET A 256 39.79 -8.92 -24.47
N PHE A 257 39.78 -10.18 -24.87
CA PHE A 257 39.98 -10.57 -26.27
C PHE A 257 38.71 -11.22 -26.83
N VAL A 258 38.39 -10.87 -28.06
CA VAL A 258 37.37 -11.54 -28.87
C VAL A 258 38.03 -12.38 -29.95
N ARG A 259 37.51 -13.56 -30.21
CA ARG A 259 38.03 -14.48 -31.23
C ARG A 259 37.54 -14.11 -32.62
N ASN A 260 38.47 -14.07 -33.56
CA ASN A 260 38.21 -13.98 -35.00
C ASN A 260 38.87 -15.20 -35.72
N GLY A 261 38.11 -16.25 -35.94
CA GLY A 261 38.66 -17.51 -36.46
C GLY A 261 39.77 -18.09 -35.56
N THR A 262 41.01 -18.01 -36.04
CA THR A 262 42.20 -18.45 -35.28
C THR A 262 42.91 -17.35 -34.52
N GLU A 263 42.58 -16.08 -34.80
CA GLU A 263 43.19 -14.91 -34.21
C GLU A 263 42.37 -14.34 -33.05
N MET A 264 43.00 -13.59 -32.17
CA MET A 264 42.40 -12.89 -31.08
C MET A 264 42.66 -11.37 -31.22
N ALA A 265 41.61 -10.56 -30.99
CA ALA A 265 41.74 -9.12 -31.03
C ALA A 265 41.19 -8.50 -29.71
N PRO A 266 41.84 -7.47 -29.14
CA PRO A 266 41.36 -6.81 -27.95
C PRO A 266 40.04 -6.06 -28.25
N ILE A 267 39.08 -6.18 -27.36
CA ILE A 267 37.74 -5.56 -27.55
C ILE A 267 37.80 -4.03 -27.56
N SER A 268 38.81 -3.43 -26.94
CA SER A 268 39.04 -1.97 -26.94
C SER A 268 39.08 -1.35 -28.32
N GLN A 269 39.47 -2.13 -29.36
CA GLN A 269 39.47 -1.65 -30.75
C GLN A 269 38.06 -1.49 -31.34
N PHE A 270 37.06 -2.16 -30.79
CA PHE A 270 35.70 -2.22 -31.32
C PHE A 270 34.68 -1.44 -30.50
N VAL A 271 35.05 -0.98 -29.29
CA VAL A 271 34.14 -0.34 -28.35
C VAL A 271 34.58 1.08 -28.05
N THR A 272 33.59 1.95 -27.83
CA THR A 272 33.78 3.27 -27.27
C THR A 272 32.99 3.36 -25.99
N LEU A 273 33.65 3.78 -24.91
CA LEU A 273 33.02 3.94 -23.61
C LEU A 273 32.63 5.41 -23.37
N LYS A 274 31.44 5.60 -22.80
CA LYS A 274 30.97 6.94 -22.39
C LYS A 274 30.41 6.83 -20.99
N ARG A 275 30.87 7.68 -20.05
CA ARG A 275 30.27 7.79 -18.74
C ARG A 275 28.95 8.54 -18.84
N ILE A 276 27.90 7.92 -18.34
CA ILE A 276 26.56 8.49 -18.30
C ILE A 276 25.97 8.33 -16.89
N MET A 277 24.95 9.13 -16.59
CA MET A 277 24.08 8.90 -15.44
C MET A 277 22.74 8.36 -15.94
N GLY A 278 22.21 7.39 -15.24
CA GLY A 278 20.93 6.76 -15.61
C GLY A 278 20.20 6.21 -14.39
N SER A 279 19.15 5.47 -14.63
CA SER A 279 18.46 4.71 -13.59
C SER A 279 19.08 3.33 -13.44
N GLU A 280 19.18 2.84 -12.22
CA GLU A 280 19.64 1.47 -11.94
C GLU A 280 18.59 0.44 -12.35
N VAL A 281 17.31 0.75 -12.13
CA VAL A 281 16.17 -0.13 -12.42
C VAL A 281 15.13 0.63 -13.23
N GLU A 282 14.55 -0.03 -14.22
CA GLU A 282 13.42 0.48 -14.99
C GLU A 282 12.21 -0.42 -14.76
N ASN A 283 11.16 0.18 -14.24
CA ASN A 283 9.90 -0.50 -14.00
C ASN A 283 8.91 -0.21 -15.13
N ARG A 284 8.04 -1.16 -15.40
CA ARG A 284 6.89 -0.99 -16.28
C ARG A 284 5.61 -1.40 -15.55
N PHE A 285 4.59 -0.60 -15.73
CA PHE A 285 3.25 -0.89 -15.24
C PHE A 285 2.26 -0.84 -16.40
N ASN A 286 1.51 -1.92 -16.61
CA ASN A 286 0.64 -2.07 -17.78
C ASN A 286 1.37 -1.80 -19.11
N LEU A 287 2.61 -2.28 -19.26
CA LEU A 287 3.51 -2.12 -20.41
C LEU A 287 4.09 -0.71 -20.62
N PHE A 288 3.60 0.31 -19.95
CA PHE A 288 4.18 1.66 -19.98
C PHE A 288 5.38 1.76 -19.04
N SER A 289 6.38 2.56 -19.41
CA SER A 289 7.45 2.94 -18.48
C SER A 289 6.83 3.64 -17.28
N ALA A 290 7.17 3.20 -16.08
CA ALA A 290 6.54 3.67 -14.87
C ALA A 290 7.54 4.02 -13.77
N ILE A 291 7.21 5.06 -13.01
CA ILE A 291 7.91 5.47 -11.79
C ILE A 291 6.93 5.35 -10.62
N THR A 292 7.29 4.54 -9.63
CA THR A 292 6.46 4.39 -8.44
C THR A 292 6.68 5.56 -7.49
N VAL A 293 5.58 6.17 -7.08
CA VAL A 293 5.50 7.28 -6.11
C VAL A 293 4.68 6.79 -4.92
N ASN A 294 5.18 7.06 -3.72
CA ASN A 294 4.52 6.76 -2.47
C ASN A 294 4.13 8.06 -1.78
N VAL A 295 2.87 8.16 -1.33
CA VAL A 295 2.31 9.34 -0.69
C VAL A 295 1.80 8.96 0.69
N ASN A 296 2.35 9.57 1.73
CA ASN A 296 1.93 9.38 3.10
C ASN A 296 0.93 10.48 3.50
N PRO A 297 -0.26 10.12 4.00
CA PRO A 297 -1.19 11.08 4.56
C PRO A 297 -0.59 11.84 5.75
N ALA A 298 -0.92 13.12 5.89
CA ALA A 298 -0.58 13.88 7.09
C ALA A 298 -1.45 13.43 8.28
N PRO A 299 -0.95 13.56 9.52
CA PRO A 299 -1.74 13.20 10.69
C PRO A 299 -3.10 13.90 10.70
N GLY A 300 -4.17 13.12 10.85
CA GLY A 300 -5.53 13.61 10.85
C GLY A 300 -6.23 13.62 9.49
N TYR A 301 -5.58 13.27 8.41
CA TYR A 301 -6.20 13.09 7.09
C TYR A 301 -6.31 11.60 6.74
N SER A 302 -7.41 11.23 6.09
CA SER A 302 -7.65 9.86 5.62
C SER A 302 -7.05 9.61 4.23
N THR A 303 -6.85 8.34 3.89
CA THR A 303 -6.38 7.94 2.55
C THR A 303 -7.32 8.42 1.45
N GLY A 304 -8.63 8.39 1.67
CA GLY A 304 -9.62 8.87 0.71
C GLY A 304 -9.53 10.39 0.43
N GLU A 305 -9.28 11.21 1.47
CA GLU A 305 -9.05 12.65 1.29
C GLU A 305 -7.77 12.91 0.48
N VAL A 306 -6.70 12.21 0.79
CA VAL A 306 -5.43 12.35 0.06
C VAL A 306 -5.54 11.88 -1.39
N GLN A 307 -6.29 10.81 -1.68
CA GLN A 307 -6.55 10.37 -3.06
C GLN A 307 -7.27 11.47 -3.87
N GLN A 308 -8.17 12.22 -3.26
CA GLN A 308 -8.82 13.35 -3.92
C GLN A 308 -7.83 14.48 -4.23
N VAL A 309 -6.96 14.81 -3.27
CA VAL A 309 -5.89 15.81 -3.47
C VAL A 309 -4.93 15.38 -4.58
N ILE A 310 -4.54 14.10 -4.62
CA ILE A 310 -3.70 13.56 -5.69
C ILE A 310 -4.35 13.77 -7.05
N LYS A 311 -5.65 13.49 -7.18
CA LYS A 311 -6.39 13.71 -8.43
C LYS A 311 -6.43 15.18 -8.84
N GLU A 312 -6.61 16.10 -7.88
CA GLU A 312 -6.59 17.54 -8.15
C GLU A 312 -5.21 18.00 -8.64
N VAL A 313 -4.15 17.64 -7.93
CA VAL A 313 -2.77 17.99 -8.29
C VAL A 313 -2.38 17.37 -9.64
N ALA A 314 -2.76 16.12 -9.90
CA ALA A 314 -2.48 15.47 -11.17
C ALA A 314 -3.13 16.20 -12.35
N ASN A 315 -4.38 16.62 -12.21
CA ASN A 315 -5.08 17.37 -13.25
C ASN A 315 -4.45 18.75 -13.54
N GLN A 316 -3.74 19.33 -12.56
CA GLN A 316 -3.12 20.65 -12.69
C GLN A 316 -1.67 20.60 -13.16
N SER A 317 -0.92 19.56 -12.78
CA SER A 317 0.54 19.53 -12.95
C SER A 317 1.06 18.50 -13.95
N LEU A 318 0.26 17.47 -14.31
CA LEU A 318 0.73 16.46 -15.26
C LEU A 318 0.54 16.91 -16.70
N PRO A 319 1.63 16.91 -17.53
CA PRO A 319 1.53 17.17 -18.95
C PRO A 319 0.72 16.10 -19.69
N ALA A 320 0.18 16.48 -20.86
CA ALA A 320 -0.51 15.53 -21.74
C ALA A 320 0.42 14.36 -22.12
N GLY A 321 -0.10 13.13 -22.07
CA GLY A 321 0.65 11.91 -22.34
C GLY A 321 1.26 11.24 -21.12
N TYR A 322 1.28 11.90 -19.99
CA TYR A 322 1.61 11.29 -18.69
C TYR A 322 0.35 11.02 -17.89
N GLY A 323 0.35 9.94 -17.14
CA GLY A 323 -0.78 9.55 -16.31
C GLY A 323 -0.31 8.83 -15.06
N TYR A 324 -1.25 8.44 -14.24
CA TYR A 324 -0.97 7.59 -13.08
C TYR A 324 -2.06 6.54 -12.91
N GLU A 325 -1.69 5.45 -12.29
CA GLU A 325 -2.62 4.44 -11.79
C GLU A 325 -2.25 4.10 -10.34
N TYR A 326 -3.27 3.85 -9.53
CA TYR A 326 -3.04 3.39 -8.18
C TYR A 326 -2.46 1.97 -8.18
N GLY A 327 -1.50 1.72 -7.30
CA GLY A 327 -0.94 0.41 -7.02
C GLY A 327 -1.42 -0.15 -5.68
N GLY A 328 -1.06 -1.40 -5.38
CA GLY A 328 -1.31 -2.02 -4.10
C GLY A 328 -2.75 -1.91 -3.60
N ILE A 329 -2.89 -1.67 -2.30
CA ILE A 329 -4.18 -1.51 -1.63
C ILE A 329 -4.94 -0.25 -2.09
N SER A 330 -4.21 0.78 -2.51
CA SER A 330 -4.81 2.05 -2.95
C SER A 330 -5.65 1.89 -4.22
N ARG A 331 -5.32 0.89 -5.05
CA ARG A 331 -6.11 0.52 -6.23
C ARG A 331 -7.47 -0.05 -5.84
N GLU A 332 -7.48 -0.96 -4.86
CA GLU A 332 -8.72 -1.55 -4.36
C GLU A 332 -9.58 -0.50 -3.65
N GLU A 333 -8.95 0.39 -2.90
CA GLU A 333 -9.63 1.50 -2.25
C GLU A 333 -10.29 2.44 -3.26
N ALA A 334 -9.56 2.85 -4.30
CA ALA A 334 -10.08 3.70 -5.36
C ALA A 334 -11.20 3.01 -6.17
N ALA A 335 -11.10 1.69 -6.38
CA ALA A 335 -12.12 0.89 -7.06
C ALA A 335 -13.36 0.66 -6.19
N SER A 336 -13.20 0.54 -4.88
CA SER A 336 -14.29 0.29 -3.91
C SER A 336 -15.11 1.54 -3.60
N GLY A 337 -14.87 2.66 -4.27
CA GLY A 337 -15.51 3.96 -4.01
C GLY A 337 -17.03 3.89 -4.02
N GLY A 338 -17.62 4.25 -2.86
CA GLY A 338 -19.03 4.63 -2.57
C GLY A 338 -20.17 3.83 -3.21
N THR A 339 -20.18 3.65 -4.51
CA THR A 339 -21.29 3.06 -5.25
C THR A 339 -21.50 1.56 -4.97
N GLN A 340 -20.42 0.78 -4.83
CA GLN A 340 -20.52 -0.64 -4.54
C GLN A 340 -21.04 -0.90 -3.13
N THR A 341 -20.60 -0.13 -2.16
CA THR A 341 -21.05 -0.23 -0.76
C THR A 341 -22.54 0.07 -0.64
N ILE A 342 -23.03 1.11 -1.32
CA ILE A 342 -24.46 1.46 -1.35
C ILE A 342 -25.27 0.34 -1.97
N PHE A 343 -24.78 -0.29 -3.05
CA PHE A 343 -25.44 -1.42 -3.71
C PHE A 343 -25.52 -2.65 -2.79
N ILE A 344 -24.47 -2.96 -2.04
CA ILE A 344 -24.45 -4.05 -1.05
C ILE A 344 -25.49 -3.81 0.04
N TYR A 345 -25.55 -2.59 0.61
CA TYR A 345 -26.56 -2.26 1.61
C TYR A 345 -27.98 -2.36 1.05
N ALA A 346 -28.21 -1.90 -0.18
CA ALA A 346 -29.50 -2.00 -0.82
C ALA A 346 -29.95 -3.48 -1.01
N ILE A 347 -29.05 -4.36 -1.44
CA ILE A 347 -29.31 -5.80 -1.55
C ILE A 347 -29.59 -6.40 -0.18
N CYS A 348 -28.80 -6.07 0.85
CA CYS A 348 -29.03 -6.58 2.21
C CYS A 348 -30.42 -6.20 2.73
N ILE A 349 -30.82 -4.94 2.58
CA ILE A 349 -32.15 -4.45 3.00
C ILE A 349 -33.26 -5.14 2.19
N LEU A 350 -33.08 -5.31 0.86
CA LEU A 350 -34.01 -6.00 0.00
C LEU A 350 -34.20 -7.47 0.41
N LEU A 351 -33.12 -8.19 0.67
CA LEU A 351 -33.18 -9.58 1.12
C LEU A 351 -33.91 -9.72 2.45
N ILE A 352 -33.60 -8.84 3.42
CA ILE A 352 -34.30 -8.80 4.70
C ILE A 352 -35.77 -8.51 4.49
N PHE A 353 -36.14 -7.55 3.63
CA PHE A 353 -37.53 -7.27 3.28
C PHE A 353 -38.25 -8.48 2.72
N LEU A 354 -37.63 -9.20 1.76
CA LEU A 354 -38.23 -10.39 1.14
C LEU A 354 -38.43 -11.51 2.14
N ILE A 355 -37.42 -11.79 3.00
CA ILE A 355 -37.51 -12.81 4.05
C ILE A 355 -38.65 -12.48 5.02
N LEU A 356 -38.75 -11.21 5.45
CA LEU A 356 -39.81 -10.78 6.35
C LEU A 356 -41.19 -10.81 5.68
N ALA A 357 -41.28 -10.46 4.40
CA ALA A 357 -42.53 -10.52 3.65
C ALA A 357 -43.06 -11.97 3.53
N CYS A 358 -42.15 -12.94 3.31
CA CYS A 358 -42.48 -14.36 3.34
C CYS A 358 -42.89 -14.83 4.74
N LEU A 359 -42.19 -14.39 5.78
CA LEU A 359 -42.46 -14.79 7.17
C LEU A 359 -43.80 -14.27 7.67
N TYR A 360 -44.17 -13.04 7.32
CA TYR A 360 -45.42 -12.40 7.79
C TYR A 360 -46.59 -12.52 6.83
N GLU A 361 -46.38 -13.11 5.65
CA GLU A 361 -47.37 -13.15 4.58
C GLU A 361 -48.00 -11.75 4.30
N SER A 362 -47.19 -10.73 4.42
CA SER A 362 -47.61 -9.33 4.34
C SER A 362 -46.46 -8.44 3.83
N PHE A 363 -46.76 -7.49 2.94
CA PHE A 363 -45.81 -6.50 2.47
C PHE A 363 -45.73 -5.27 3.38
N LEU A 364 -46.67 -5.02 4.27
CA LEU A 364 -46.74 -3.84 5.13
C LEU A 364 -45.95 -4.01 6.45
N ILE A 365 -46.01 -5.20 7.05
CA ILE A 365 -45.38 -5.49 8.33
C ILE A 365 -43.85 -5.35 8.27
N PRO A 366 -43.14 -5.82 7.23
CA PRO A 366 -41.71 -5.67 7.08
C PRO A 366 -41.20 -4.24 7.17
N PHE A 367 -41.99 -3.26 6.71
CA PHE A 367 -41.60 -1.83 6.83
C PHE A 367 -41.44 -1.37 8.27
N ALA A 368 -42.28 -1.90 9.20
CA ALA A 368 -42.14 -1.56 10.62
C ALA A 368 -40.79 -2.00 11.20
N VAL A 369 -40.28 -3.16 10.73
CA VAL A 369 -38.97 -3.65 11.10
C VAL A 369 -37.85 -2.84 10.46
N ILE A 370 -37.95 -2.55 9.15
CA ILE A 370 -36.93 -1.83 8.38
C ILE A 370 -36.78 -0.39 8.87
N PHE A 371 -37.86 0.28 9.30
CA PHE A 371 -37.80 1.64 9.85
C PHE A 371 -37.02 1.75 11.17
N SER A 372 -36.71 0.64 11.85
CA SER A 372 -35.82 0.63 13.00
C SER A 372 -34.34 0.70 12.62
N VAL A 373 -33.97 0.25 11.42
CA VAL A 373 -32.59 0.14 10.95
C VAL A 373 -31.85 1.50 10.94
N PRO A 374 -32.42 2.62 10.42
CA PRO A 374 -31.75 3.90 10.41
C PRO A 374 -31.29 4.41 11.77
N PHE A 375 -32.02 4.10 12.84
CA PHE A 375 -31.66 4.51 14.21
C PHE A 375 -30.37 3.82 14.68
N GLY A 376 -30.24 2.51 14.41
CA GLY A 376 -29.03 1.79 14.77
C GLY A 376 -27.83 2.20 13.93
N LEU A 377 -28.02 2.40 12.62
CA LEU A 377 -26.98 2.89 11.72
C LEU A 377 -26.47 4.28 12.14
N MET A 378 -27.40 5.19 12.43
CA MET A 378 -27.06 6.52 12.95
C MET A 378 -26.22 6.40 14.23
N GLY A 379 -26.61 5.51 15.16
CA GLY A 379 -25.86 5.25 16.38
C GLY A 379 -24.43 4.80 16.09
N SER A 380 -24.22 3.84 15.16
CA SER A 380 -22.90 3.35 14.77
C SER A 380 -22.02 4.47 14.22
N PHE A 381 -22.52 5.26 13.28
CA PHE A 381 -21.77 6.39 12.70
C PHE A 381 -21.51 7.51 13.71
N LEU A 382 -22.46 7.74 14.66
CA LEU A 382 -22.28 8.71 15.74
C LEU A 382 -21.11 8.31 16.64
N PHE A 383 -21.08 7.05 17.08
CA PHE A 383 -19.99 6.55 17.91
C PHE A 383 -18.68 6.50 17.14
N ALA A 384 -18.67 6.04 15.87
CA ALA A 384 -17.47 6.08 15.03
C ALA A 384 -16.89 7.51 14.98
N LYS A 385 -17.70 8.51 14.73
CA LYS A 385 -17.28 9.92 14.69
C LYS A 385 -16.80 10.45 16.04
N LEU A 386 -17.47 10.06 17.14
CA LEU A 386 -17.12 10.46 18.50
C LEU A 386 -15.73 9.94 18.91
N PHE A 387 -15.42 8.71 18.52
CA PHE A 387 -14.12 8.07 18.81
C PHE A 387 -13.08 8.30 17.71
N GLY A 388 -13.37 9.09 16.68
CA GLY A 388 -12.43 9.38 15.59
C GLY A 388 -12.15 8.19 14.68
N LEU A 389 -13.06 7.21 14.63
CA LEU A 389 -12.94 6.05 13.76
C LEU A 389 -13.37 6.40 12.33
N GLU A 390 -12.69 5.80 11.36
CA GLU A 390 -12.98 5.99 9.95
C GLU A 390 -14.02 4.98 9.43
N ASN A 391 -14.70 5.34 8.35
CA ASN A 391 -15.57 4.42 7.62
C ASN A 391 -14.72 3.47 6.80
N ASN A 392 -14.43 2.33 7.37
CA ASN A 392 -13.59 1.28 6.83
C ASN A 392 -14.36 -0.05 6.72
N ILE A 393 -13.70 -1.09 6.22
CA ILE A 393 -14.31 -2.41 6.03
C ILE A 393 -14.87 -3.01 7.33
N TYR A 394 -14.27 -2.72 8.49
CA TYR A 394 -14.75 -3.21 9.79
C TYR A 394 -16.06 -2.54 10.19
N LEU A 395 -16.15 -1.21 10.05
CA LEU A 395 -17.39 -0.48 10.29
C LEU A 395 -18.49 -0.93 9.33
N GLN A 396 -18.17 -1.11 8.05
CA GLN A 396 -19.13 -1.55 7.02
C GLN A 396 -19.65 -2.96 7.31
N THR A 397 -18.79 -3.89 7.70
CA THR A 397 -19.18 -5.25 8.10
C THR A 397 -20.00 -5.24 9.38
N GLY A 398 -19.60 -4.41 10.37
CA GLY A 398 -20.35 -4.21 11.61
C GLY A 398 -21.75 -3.64 11.36
N VAL A 399 -21.90 -2.73 10.42
CA VAL A 399 -23.19 -2.17 9.98
C VAL A 399 -24.10 -3.26 9.39
N ILE A 400 -23.57 -4.13 8.53
CA ILE A 400 -24.33 -5.25 7.96
C ILE A 400 -24.80 -6.19 9.07
N MET A 401 -23.93 -6.54 10.01
CA MET A 401 -24.27 -7.38 11.16
C MET A 401 -25.36 -6.71 12.03
N LEU A 402 -25.24 -5.39 12.25
CA LEU A 402 -26.19 -4.62 13.06
C LEU A 402 -27.57 -4.58 12.44
N ILE A 403 -27.69 -4.51 11.09
CA ILE A 403 -28.98 -4.58 10.38
C ILE A 403 -29.70 -5.89 10.74
N GLY A 404 -29.00 -7.02 10.72
CA GLY A 404 -29.54 -8.33 11.11
C GLY A 404 -29.96 -8.40 12.57
N LEU A 405 -29.16 -7.83 13.48
CA LEU A 405 -29.45 -7.80 14.93
C LEU A 405 -30.67 -6.94 15.24
N LEU A 406 -30.78 -5.76 14.61
CA LEU A 406 -31.91 -4.85 14.76
C LEU A 406 -33.19 -5.50 14.22
N ALA A 407 -33.11 -6.16 13.06
CA ALA A 407 -34.22 -6.88 12.50
C ALA A 407 -34.74 -7.96 13.46
N LYS A 408 -33.86 -8.74 14.09
CA LYS A 408 -34.24 -9.77 15.09
C LYS A 408 -35.04 -9.17 16.24
N THR A 409 -34.55 -8.07 16.83
CA THR A 409 -35.22 -7.42 17.94
C THR A 409 -36.58 -6.84 17.54
N ALA A 410 -36.63 -6.18 16.36
CA ALA A 410 -37.88 -5.60 15.83
C ALA A 410 -38.90 -6.68 15.49
N ILE A 411 -38.46 -7.86 14.96
CA ILE A 411 -39.31 -9.03 14.73
C ILE A 411 -39.99 -9.46 16.01
N LEU A 412 -39.26 -9.67 17.09
CA LEU A 412 -39.81 -10.12 18.38
C LEU A 412 -40.84 -9.12 18.91
N ILE A 413 -40.61 -7.83 18.82
CA ILE A 413 -41.56 -6.80 19.27
C ILE A 413 -42.83 -6.83 18.39
N THR A 414 -42.66 -6.97 17.07
CA THR A 414 -43.75 -6.99 16.11
C THR A 414 -44.62 -8.25 16.28
N GLU A 415 -44.01 -9.43 16.42
CA GLU A 415 -44.72 -10.70 16.70
C GLU A 415 -45.53 -10.62 17.98
N TYR A 416 -44.94 -10.12 19.03
CA TYR A 416 -45.63 -9.95 20.32
C TYR A 416 -46.82 -9.01 20.19
N ALA A 417 -46.70 -7.91 19.45
CA ALA A 417 -47.79 -6.99 19.20
C ALA A 417 -48.92 -7.61 18.35
N ILE A 418 -48.59 -8.40 17.32
CA ILE A 418 -49.52 -9.11 16.45
C ILE A 418 -50.29 -10.16 17.24
N GLU A 419 -49.63 -10.96 18.09
CA GLU A 419 -50.29 -11.99 18.91
C GLU A 419 -51.31 -11.38 19.87
N ARG A 420 -50.97 -10.29 20.52
CA ARG A 420 -51.88 -9.55 21.41
C ARG A 420 -53.07 -8.94 20.65
N ARG A 421 -52.82 -8.44 19.44
CA ARG A 421 -53.87 -7.91 18.59
C ARG A 421 -54.85 -8.98 18.14
N ARG A 422 -54.35 -10.22 17.82
CA ARG A 422 -55.17 -11.41 17.50
C ARG A 422 -56.02 -11.83 18.70
N LYS A 423 -55.56 -11.59 19.94
CA LYS A 423 -56.34 -11.84 21.17
C LYS A 423 -57.38 -10.76 21.48
N GLY A 424 -57.61 -9.81 20.57
CA GLY A 424 -58.68 -8.81 20.65
C GLY A 424 -58.31 -7.51 21.38
N MET A 425 -57.03 -7.30 21.74
CA MET A 425 -56.60 -6.06 22.42
C MET A 425 -56.61 -4.87 21.47
N GLY A 426 -56.78 -3.66 22.01
CA GLY A 426 -56.67 -2.42 21.26
C GLY A 426 -55.34 -2.21 20.63
N ILE A 427 -55.24 -1.41 19.53
CA ILE A 427 -53.95 -1.20 18.80
C ILE A 427 -52.86 -0.61 19.72
N ILE A 428 -53.21 0.38 20.53
CA ILE A 428 -52.27 1.00 21.45
C ILE A 428 -51.86 0.07 22.57
N GLU A 429 -52.83 -0.70 23.09
CA GLU A 429 -52.59 -1.66 24.18
C GLU A 429 -51.74 -2.87 23.72
N SER A 430 -51.92 -3.31 22.50
CA SER A 430 -51.11 -4.41 21.93
C SER A 430 -49.66 -3.99 21.68
N ALA A 431 -49.40 -2.73 21.33
CA ALA A 431 -48.06 -2.19 21.07
C ALA A 431 -47.28 -1.80 22.33
N THR A 432 -47.96 -1.71 23.52
CA THR A 432 -47.32 -1.38 24.77
C THR A 432 -47.14 -2.61 25.65
N PRO A 433 -45.93 -3.20 25.73
CA PRO A 433 -45.67 -4.31 26.66
C PRO A 433 -45.83 -3.84 28.12
N PRO A 434 -46.46 -4.64 29.00
CA PRO A 434 -46.46 -4.33 30.41
C PRO A 434 -45.04 -4.34 30.98
N PRO A 435 -44.72 -3.51 31.98
CA PRO A 435 -43.37 -3.27 32.49
C PRO A 435 -42.56 -4.52 32.86
N LYS A 436 -43.23 -5.61 33.19
CA LYS A 436 -42.62 -6.89 33.62
C LYS A 436 -41.96 -7.68 32.46
N TYR A 437 -42.27 -7.37 31.21
CA TYR A 437 -41.81 -8.15 30.05
C TYR A 437 -40.70 -7.43 29.25
N VAL A 438 -40.40 -6.18 29.55
CA VAL A 438 -39.34 -5.42 28.86
C VAL A 438 -37.93 -6.00 29.18
N CYS A 439 -37.74 -6.56 30.37
CA CYS A 439 -36.47 -7.17 30.78
C CYS A 439 -36.24 -8.60 30.27
N VAL A 440 -37.23 -9.26 29.66
CA VAL A 440 -37.09 -10.64 29.16
C VAL A 440 -36.81 -10.67 27.65
N LEU A 441 -37.04 -9.56 26.96
CA LEU A 441 -36.86 -9.44 25.48
C LEU A 441 -35.54 -8.73 25.09
N SER A 442 -34.78 -8.21 26.05
CA SER A 442 -33.43 -7.66 25.85
C SER A 442 -32.37 -8.72 26.23
#